data_645eeba3f5309185d261ebfdcb853257
#
_entry.id   645eeba3f5309185d261ebfdcb853257
#
_cell.length_a   1.000
_cell.length_b   1.000
_cell.length_c   1.000
_cell.angle_alpha   90.00
_cell.angle_beta   90.00
_cell.angle_gamma   90.00
#
_symmetry.space_group_name_H-M   'P 1'
#
loop_
_entity.id
_entity.type
_entity.pdbx_description
1 polymer ?
#
loop_
_entity_poly.entity_id
_entity_poly.type
_entity_poly.pdbx_seq_one_letter_code
_entity_poly.pdbx_strand_id
1 'polypeptide(L)'
;MEGIGNAKTTATPRDTAAYRREVSKAFAALRHDSLSAAQRALEAALSHDPDAAGNDILRFNIAKILMARRQWHDAEQRLRALLTRRPDYSEARVALAQCLAAGGQDRALVQWVDTIAIATHTGTAANALTTDERNTLLFLQSEAYARLHRDEQALAALREVLKTDRRNTRAHSLIALHLYERGQRDEALLHLGTALIHGADDETALAVGADLAEREGDKATALERLARLLLLRPNDRDLQVHRAKLLLDLGRRAAARHQLDSLRAAAGDEAAEQLLPLYHRLR
;
A
#
# COMPACT_ATOMS: atom_id res chain seq x y z
N MET A 1 -52.17 -8.53 37.71
CA MET A 1 -51.66 -9.90 37.52
C MET A 1 -51.28 -10.04 36.07
N GLU A 2 -50.25 -10.76 35.82
CA GLU A 2 -49.62 -11.13 34.54
C GLU A 2 -48.48 -10.16 34.19
N GLY A 3 -47.25 -10.48 34.26
CA GLY A 3 -46.56 -11.71 33.93
C GLY A 3 -45.54 -11.28 32.88
N ILE A 4 -44.48 -10.46 33.30
CA ILE A 4 -43.40 -10.05 32.37
C ILE A 4 -42.54 -11.27 32.17
N GLY A 5 -42.73 -11.91 31.04
CA GLY A 5 -41.91 -13.02 30.58
C GLY A 5 -40.46 -12.59 30.40
N ASN A 6 -39.62 -13.11 31.25
CA ASN A 6 -38.17 -12.99 31.22
C ASN A 6 -37.65 -13.81 30.00
N ALA A 7 -37.42 -13.16 28.88
CA ALA A 7 -36.74 -13.77 27.75
C ALA A 7 -35.29 -14.07 28.19
N LYS A 8 -35.07 -15.30 28.69
CA LYS A 8 -33.72 -15.83 28.88
C LYS A 8 -33.04 -15.85 27.50
N THR A 9 -32.15 -14.91 27.28
CA THR A 9 -31.16 -15.00 26.22
C THR A 9 -30.34 -16.27 26.47
N THR A 10 -30.65 -17.35 25.77
CA THR A 10 -29.86 -18.60 25.78
C THR A 10 -28.51 -18.27 25.16
N ALA A 11 -27.52 -17.97 26.00
CA ALA A 11 -26.14 -17.90 25.57
C ALA A 11 -25.76 -19.25 24.94
N THR A 12 -25.35 -19.22 23.69
CA THR A 12 -24.87 -20.42 22.97
C THR A 12 -23.72 -21.03 23.79
N PRO A 13 -23.75 -22.36 24.06
CA PRO A 13 -22.68 -23.00 24.83
C PRO A 13 -21.33 -22.75 24.16
N ARG A 14 -20.36 -22.27 24.92
CA ARG A 14 -18.98 -22.02 24.44
C ARG A 14 -18.31 -23.37 24.20
N ASP A 15 -18.01 -23.70 22.94
CA ASP A 15 -17.18 -24.86 22.59
C ASP A 15 -15.72 -24.43 22.40
N THR A 16 -15.01 -24.31 23.50
CA THR A 16 -13.60 -23.90 23.54
C THR A 16 -12.71 -24.90 22.76
N ALA A 17 -13.05 -26.18 22.72
CA ALA A 17 -12.26 -27.17 22.00
C ALA A 17 -12.42 -26.99 20.47
N ALA A 18 -13.66 -26.84 20.01
CA ALA A 18 -13.92 -26.52 18.60
C ALA A 18 -13.30 -25.20 18.20
N TYR A 19 -13.45 -24.15 19.01
CA TYR A 19 -12.79 -22.85 18.79
C TYR A 19 -11.29 -23.01 18.54
N ARG A 20 -10.55 -23.65 19.45
CA ARG A 20 -9.09 -23.85 19.32
C ARG A 20 -8.73 -24.65 18.07
N ARG A 21 -9.51 -25.68 17.74
CA ARG A 21 -9.30 -26.50 16.54
C ARG A 21 -9.46 -25.67 15.27
N GLU A 22 -10.50 -24.86 15.18
CA GLU A 22 -10.74 -24.02 14.01
C GLU A 22 -9.68 -22.89 13.88
N VAL A 23 -9.25 -22.29 14.98
CA VAL A 23 -8.12 -21.34 15.00
C VAL A 23 -6.85 -22.01 14.45
N SER A 24 -6.53 -23.24 14.91
CA SER A 24 -5.36 -23.98 14.42
C SER A 24 -5.45 -24.31 12.93
N LYS A 25 -6.62 -24.69 12.43
CA LYS A 25 -6.87 -24.90 11.01
C LYS A 25 -6.68 -23.63 10.19
N ALA A 26 -7.16 -22.50 10.69
CA ALA A 26 -7.01 -21.21 10.02
C ALA A 26 -5.54 -20.84 9.83
N PHE A 27 -4.74 -20.92 10.88
CA PHE A 27 -3.31 -20.63 10.78
C PHE A 27 -2.54 -21.64 9.91
N ALA A 28 -2.96 -22.92 9.91
CA ALA A 28 -2.41 -23.89 8.97
C ALA A 28 -2.73 -23.52 7.53
N ALA A 29 -3.98 -23.14 7.23
CA ALA A 29 -4.41 -22.71 5.90
C ALA A 29 -3.67 -21.46 5.43
N LEU A 30 -3.40 -20.48 6.33
CA LEU A 30 -2.61 -19.28 6.00
C LEU A 30 -1.15 -19.62 5.62
N ARG A 31 -0.54 -20.61 6.29
CA ARG A 31 0.82 -21.06 5.92
C ARG A 31 0.89 -21.70 4.53
N HIS A 32 -0.22 -22.22 4.03
CA HIS A 32 -0.34 -22.80 2.69
C HIS A 32 -1.03 -21.88 1.69
N ASP A 33 -1.10 -20.59 1.98
CA ASP A 33 -1.73 -19.54 1.15
C ASP A 33 -3.19 -19.83 0.75
N SER A 34 -3.87 -20.65 1.55
CA SER A 34 -5.26 -21.05 1.31
C SER A 34 -6.23 -20.06 1.94
N LEU A 35 -6.28 -18.81 1.41
CA LEU A 35 -7.04 -17.70 1.99
C LEU A 35 -8.52 -18.02 2.24
N SER A 36 -9.19 -18.72 1.31
CA SER A 36 -10.61 -19.09 1.47
C SER A 36 -10.84 -20.14 2.57
N ALA A 37 -9.90 -21.07 2.75
CA ALA A 37 -9.98 -22.04 3.83
C ALA A 37 -9.72 -21.38 5.19
N ALA A 38 -8.73 -20.49 5.24
CA ALA A 38 -8.40 -19.70 6.43
C ALA A 38 -9.61 -18.86 6.87
N GLN A 39 -10.24 -18.13 5.95
CA GLN A 39 -11.41 -17.32 6.25
C GLN A 39 -12.54 -18.16 6.86
N ARG A 40 -12.92 -19.28 6.23
CA ARG A 40 -13.98 -20.16 6.76
C ARG A 40 -13.67 -20.69 8.17
N ALA A 41 -12.42 -21.07 8.41
CA ALA A 41 -12.01 -21.57 9.73
C ALA A 41 -12.04 -20.45 10.80
N LEU A 42 -11.63 -19.21 10.46
CA LEU A 42 -11.74 -18.07 11.38
C LEU A 42 -13.20 -17.73 11.69
N GLU A 43 -14.08 -17.75 10.70
CA GLU A 43 -15.52 -17.51 10.88
C GLU A 43 -16.17 -18.61 11.73
N ALA A 44 -15.79 -19.87 11.51
CA ALA A 44 -16.23 -21.00 12.35
C ALA A 44 -15.75 -20.86 13.80
N ALA A 45 -14.49 -20.45 14.02
CA ALA A 45 -13.99 -20.17 15.36
C ALA A 45 -14.82 -19.11 16.08
N LEU A 46 -15.10 -17.98 15.39
CA LEU A 46 -15.93 -16.90 15.94
C LEU A 46 -17.36 -17.37 16.28
N SER A 47 -17.90 -18.36 15.57
CA SER A 47 -19.23 -18.91 15.86
C SER A 47 -19.24 -19.84 17.08
N HIS A 48 -18.13 -20.55 17.33
CA HIS A 48 -18.00 -21.45 18.50
C HIS A 48 -17.83 -20.72 19.83
N ASP A 49 -17.13 -19.59 19.83
CA ASP A 49 -16.98 -18.72 20.99
C ASP A 49 -16.92 -17.24 20.58
N PRO A 50 -18.09 -16.59 20.43
CA PRO A 50 -18.17 -15.20 19.95
C PRO A 50 -17.49 -14.17 20.86
N ASP A 51 -17.32 -14.50 22.13
CA ASP A 51 -16.79 -13.59 23.17
C ASP A 51 -15.39 -13.97 23.63
N ALA A 52 -14.74 -14.93 22.97
CA ALA A 52 -13.38 -15.35 23.33
C ALA A 52 -12.40 -14.16 23.32
N ALA A 53 -11.54 -14.14 24.32
CA ALA A 53 -10.40 -13.22 24.32
C ALA A 53 -9.53 -13.48 23.08
N GLY A 54 -9.21 -12.42 22.36
CA GLY A 54 -8.44 -12.53 21.11
C GLY A 54 -9.28 -12.60 19.82
N ASN A 55 -10.60 -12.65 19.90
CA ASN A 55 -11.47 -12.62 18.71
C ASN A 55 -11.26 -11.39 17.84
N ASP A 56 -10.78 -10.28 18.40
CA ASP A 56 -10.46 -9.07 17.63
C ASP A 56 -9.31 -9.33 16.65
N ILE A 57 -8.35 -10.18 17.03
CA ILE A 57 -7.28 -10.64 16.13
C ILE A 57 -7.85 -11.49 14.98
N LEU A 58 -8.82 -12.37 15.28
CA LEU A 58 -9.47 -13.20 14.24
C LEU A 58 -10.27 -12.30 13.27
N ARG A 59 -11.04 -11.34 13.79
CA ARG A 59 -11.79 -10.37 12.99
C ARG A 59 -10.86 -9.54 12.09
N PHE A 60 -9.73 -9.10 12.64
CA PHE A 60 -8.71 -8.38 11.87
C PHE A 60 -8.10 -9.25 10.76
N ASN A 61 -7.77 -10.51 11.04
CA ASN A 61 -7.23 -11.43 10.04
C ASN A 61 -8.26 -11.73 8.92
N ILE A 62 -9.54 -11.86 9.24
CA ILE A 62 -10.60 -11.98 8.22
C ILE A 62 -10.58 -10.75 7.31
N ALA A 63 -10.52 -9.55 7.87
CA ALA A 63 -10.46 -8.32 7.08
C ALA A 63 -9.21 -8.29 6.17
N LYS A 64 -8.05 -8.70 6.67
CA LYS A 64 -6.82 -8.80 5.87
C LYS A 64 -6.94 -9.82 4.73
N ILE A 65 -7.58 -10.96 4.98
CA ILE A 65 -7.85 -11.96 3.93
C ILE A 65 -8.76 -11.37 2.85
N LEU A 66 -9.81 -10.65 3.23
CA LEU A 66 -10.71 -9.98 2.30
C LEU A 66 -9.96 -8.93 1.46
N MET A 67 -9.07 -8.15 2.08
CA MET A 67 -8.19 -7.20 1.36
C MET A 67 -7.28 -7.92 0.36
N ALA A 68 -6.63 -9.01 0.75
CA ALA A 68 -5.78 -9.81 -0.13
C ALA A 68 -6.57 -10.39 -1.33
N ARG A 69 -7.85 -10.69 -1.15
CA ARG A 69 -8.77 -11.13 -2.21
C ARG A 69 -9.40 -9.97 -2.99
N ARG A 70 -8.99 -8.72 -2.73
CA ARG A 70 -9.54 -7.50 -3.33
C ARG A 70 -11.04 -7.28 -3.09
N GLN A 71 -11.58 -7.89 -2.02
CA GLN A 71 -12.98 -7.71 -1.59
C GLN A 71 -13.07 -6.47 -0.68
N TRP A 72 -12.81 -5.27 -1.27
CA TRP A 72 -12.61 -4.02 -0.54
C TRP A 72 -13.80 -3.62 0.31
N HIS A 73 -15.02 -3.77 -0.23
CA HIS A 73 -16.26 -3.40 0.50
C HIS A 73 -16.46 -4.26 1.75
N ASP A 74 -16.30 -5.58 1.64
CA ASP A 74 -16.47 -6.48 2.77
C ASP A 74 -15.38 -6.27 3.82
N ALA A 75 -14.13 -6.04 3.37
CA ALA A 75 -13.00 -5.72 4.25
C ALA A 75 -13.25 -4.43 5.03
N GLU A 76 -13.72 -3.37 4.37
CA GLU A 76 -14.08 -2.11 5.00
C GLU A 76 -15.15 -2.31 6.08
N GLN A 77 -16.23 -3.02 5.78
CA GLN A 77 -17.29 -3.30 6.76
C GLN A 77 -16.74 -4.03 7.99
N ARG A 78 -15.89 -5.05 7.79
CA ARG A 78 -15.27 -5.79 8.91
C ARG A 78 -14.34 -4.92 9.75
N LEU A 79 -13.54 -4.07 9.11
CA LEU A 79 -12.64 -3.13 9.82
C LEU A 79 -13.42 -2.08 10.60
N ARG A 80 -14.47 -1.49 10.03
CA ARG A 80 -15.32 -0.54 10.73
C ARG A 80 -16.03 -1.16 11.92
N ALA A 81 -16.56 -2.39 11.77
CA ALA A 81 -17.18 -3.12 12.88
C ALA A 81 -16.17 -3.44 13.99
N LEU A 82 -14.93 -3.80 13.64
CA LEU A 82 -13.86 -4.01 14.61
C LEU A 82 -13.52 -2.69 15.36
N LEU A 83 -13.38 -1.59 14.65
CA LEU A 83 -13.04 -0.28 15.22
C LEU A 83 -14.17 0.33 16.05
N THR A 84 -15.44 -0.04 15.81
CA THR A 84 -16.55 0.30 16.70
C THR A 84 -16.41 -0.39 18.07
N ARG A 85 -15.87 -1.62 18.11
CA ARG A 85 -15.62 -2.37 19.35
C ARG A 85 -14.30 -1.98 20.02
N ARG A 86 -13.28 -1.72 19.22
CA ARG A 86 -11.92 -1.41 19.64
C ARG A 86 -11.39 -0.18 18.88
N PRO A 87 -11.84 1.01 19.29
CA PRO A 87 -11.41 2.26 18.66
C PRO A 87 -9.90 2.51 18.74
N ASP A 88 -9.24 1.89 19.72
CA ASP A 88 -7.82 1.98 20.01
C ASP A 88 -6.94 1.01 19.18
N TYR A 89 -7.52 0.14 18.33
CA TYR A 89 -6.77 -0.85 17.55
C TYR A 89 -6.06 -0.16 16.37
N SER A 90 -4.80 0.24 16.59
CA SER A 90 -4.02 1.06 15.65
C SER A 90 -3.83 0.38 14.29
N GLU A 91 -3.50 -0.92 14.28
CA GLU A 91 -3.31 -1.68 13.03
C GLU A 91 -4.59 -1.75 12.20
N ALA A 92 -5.76 -1.81 12.84
CA ALA A 92 -7.05 -1.79 12.14
C ALA A 92 -7.35 -0.41 11.55
N ARG A 93 -6.93 0.68 12.22
CA ARG A 93 -7.04 2.06 11.68
C ARG A 93 -6.23 2.21 10.40
N VAL A 94 -4.98 1.76 10.41
CA VAL A 94 -4.11 1.80 9.23
C VAL A 94 -4.64 0.89 8.13
N ALA A 95 -5.07 -0.33 8.48
CA ALA A 95 -5.65 -1.27 7.52
C ALA A 95 -6.92 -0.72 6.84
N LEU A 96 -7.77 0.02 7.58
CA LEU A 96 -8.94 0.68 6.97
C LEU A 96 -8.51 1.76 5.97
N ALA A 97 -7.52 2.58 6.29
CA ALA A 97 -6.99 3.56 5.36
C ALA A 97 -6.41 2.88 4.09
N GLN A 98 -5.64 1.81 4.25
CA GLN A 98 -5.12 1.01 3.12
C GLN A 98 -6.24 0.38 2.28
N CYS A 99 -7.28 -0.13 2.93
CA CYS A 99 -8.46 -0.69 2.25
C CYS A 99 -9.19 0.37 1.41
N LEU A 100 -9.42 1.56 1.97
CA LEU A 100 -10.05 2.68 1.28
C LEU A 100 -9.20 3.15 0.10
N ALA A 101 -7.87 3.25 0.27
CA ALA A 101 -6.94 3.61 -0.79
C ALA A 101 -6.98 2.61 -1.95
N ALA A 102 -6.86 1.32 -1.65
CA ALA A 102 -6.87 0.25 -2.64
C ALA A 102 -8.24 0.07 -3.32
N GLY A 103 -9.33 0.42 -2.63
CA GLY A 103 -10.69 0.45 -3.17
C GLY A 103 -11.02 1.72 -3.96
N GLY A 104 -10.08 2.68 -4.11
CA GLY A 104 -10.29 3.93 -4.84
C GLY A 104 -11.23 4.92 -4.14
N GLN A 105 -11.43 4.76 -2.84
CA GLN A 105 -12.35 5.59 -2.05
C GLN A 105 -11.62 6.83 -1.45
N ASP A 106 -11.01 7.65 -2.30
CA ASP A 106 -10.11 8.73 -1.88
C ASP A 106 -10.77 9.74 -0.94
N ARG A 107 -12.01 10.13 -1.17
CA ARG A 107 -12.73 11.06 -0.28
C ARG A 107 -12.95 10.46 1.12
N ALA A 108 -13.34 9.19 1.17
CA ALA A 108 -13.55 8.49 2.44
C ALA A 108 -12.22 8.28 3.18
N LEU A 109 -11.14 8.00 2.45
CA LEU A 109 -9.79 7.89 3.01
C LEU A 109 -9.35 9.20 3.68
N VAL A 110 -9.47 10.33 2.99
CA VAL A 110 -9.10 11.65 3.55
C VAL A 110 -9.89 11.93 4.83
N GLN A 111 -11.22 11.76 4.79
CA GLN A 111 -12.08 11.96 5.96
C GLN A 111 -11.70 11.04 7.13
N TRP A 112 -11.35 9.79 6.83
CA TRP A 112 -10.93 8.82 7.84
C TRP A 112 -9.63 9.24 8.53
N VAL A 113 -8.62 9.65 7.75
CA VAL A 113 -7.33 10.11 8.30
C VAL A 113 -7.51 11.38 9.14
N ASP A 114 -8.32 12.33 8.68
CA ASP A 114 -8.65 13.54 9.45
C ASP A 114 -9.33 13.21 10.80
N THR A 115 -10.25 12.23 10.80
CA THR A 115 -10.90 11.75 12.02
C THR A 115 -9.89 11.17 13.01
N ILE A 116 -8.93 10.38 12.54
CA ILE A 116 -7.85 9.82 13.37
C ILE A 116 -6.96 10.93 13.93
N ALA A 117 -6.59 11.90 13.09
CA ALA A 117 -5.75 13.02 13.51
C ALA A 117 -6.40 13.82 14.65
N ILE A 118 -7.70 14.13 14.56
CA ILE A 118 -8.44 14.80 15.62
C ILE A 118 -8.46 13.95 16.90
N ALA A 119 -8.76 12.65 16.78
CA ALA A 119 -8.83 11.75 17.93
C ALA A 119 -7.49 11.59 18.65
N THR A 120 -6.36 11.62 17.93
CA THR A 120 -5.01 11.52 18.52
C THR A 120 -4.59 12.81 19.22
N HIS A 121 -5.08 13.98 18.78
CA HIS A 121 -4.81 15.27 19.46
C HIS A 121 -5.62 15.45 20.74
N THR A 122 -6.81 14.87 20.82
CA THR A 122 -7.75 15.03 21.95
C THR A 122 -7.76 13.83 22.89
N GLY A 123 -7.10 12.73 22.52
CA GLY A 123 -7.23 11.44 23.19
C GLY A 123 -6.13 11.13 24.20
N THR A 124 -6.35 10.05 24.94
CA THR A 124 -5.42 9.46 25.89
C THR A 124 -4.26 8.75 25.17
N ALA A 125 -3.17 8.47 25.88
CA ALA A 125 -2.00 7.73 25.34
C ALA A 125 -2.35 6.38 24.66
N ALA A 126 -3.46 5.76 25.04
CA ALA A 126 -3.97 4.52 24.43
C ALA A 126 -4.36 4.68 22.94
N ASN A 127 -4.60 5.91 22.47
CA ASN A 127 -4.97 6.22 21.09
C ASN A 127 -3.78 6.70 20.24
N ALA A 128 -2.57 6.74 20.79
CA ALA A 128 -1.39 7.21 20.06
C ALA A 128 -1.02 6.25 18.94
N LEU A 129 -0.77 6.81 17.76
CA LEU A 129 -0.16 6.10 16.64
C LEU A 129 1.36 6.12 16.81
N THR A 130 2.02 5.05 16.40
CA THR A 130 3.47 5.08 16.19
C THR A 130 3.83 6.06 15.07
N THR A 131 5.08 6.50 15.02
CA THR A 131 5.57 7.36 13.94
C THR A 131 5.35 6.71 12.57
N ASP A 132 5.60 5.40 12.45
CA ASP A 132 5.44 4.66 11.19
C ASP A 132 3.98 4.56 10.75
N GLU A 133 3.07 4.30 11.69
CA GLU A 133 1.62 4.29 11.40
C GLU A 133 1.14 5.66 10.95
N ARG A 134 1.55 6.73 11.65
CA ARG A 134 1.24 8.09 11.28
C ARG A 134 1.76 8.45 9.89
N ASN A 135 3.03 8.14 9.62
CA ASN A 135 3.63 8.40 8.33
C ASN A 135 2.91 7.62 7.22
N THR A 136 2.55 6.36 7.47
CA THR A 136 1.76 5.55 6.53
C THR A 136 0.44 6.23 6.19
N LEU A 137 -0.31 6.72 7.19
CA LEU A 137 -1.57 7.42 6.98
C LEU A 137 -1.38 8.71 6.18
N LEU A 138 -0.34 9.49 6.49
CA LEU A 138 -0.03 10.74 5.79
C LEU A 138 0.38 10.50 4.31
N PHE A 139 1.12 9.43 4.02
CA PHE A 139 1.42 9.03 2.64
C PHE A 139 0.16 8.66 1.87
N LEU A 140 -0.70 7.81 2.44
CA LEU A 140 -1.97 7.43 1.82
C LEU A 140 -2.87 8.65 1.58
N GLN A 141 -2.92 9.57 2.55
CA GLN A 141 -3.68 10.81 2.44
C GLN A 141 -3.14 11.72 1.34
N SER A 142 -1.81 11.85 1.23
CA SER A 142 -1.17 12.62 0.17
C SER A 142 -1.51 12.06 -1.21
N GLU A 143 -1.42 10.75 -1.39
CA GLU A 143 -1.79 10.08 -2.64
C GLU A 143 -3.28 10.28 -2.99
N ALA A 144 -4.17 10.21 -2.00
CA ALA A 144 -5.59 10.48 -2.19
C ALA A 144 -5.84 11.94 -2.58
N TYR A 145 -5.17 12.90 -1.94
CA TYR A 145 -5.26 14.30 -2.34
C TYR A 145 -4.77 14.55 -3.77
N ALA A 146 -3.67 13.91 -4.18
CA ALA A 146 -3.18 14.00 -5.55
C ALA A 146 -4.22 13.48 -6.56
N ARG A 147 -4.83 12.29 -6.31
CA ARG A 147 -5.90 11.76 -7.17
C ARG A 147 -7.16 12.65 -7.19
N LEU A 148 -7.39 13.40 -6.12
CA LEU A 148 -8.48 14.40 -6.03
C LEU A 148 -8.09 15.76 -6.61
N HIS A 149 -6.90 15.92 -7.21
CA HIS A 149 -6.35 17.19 -7.73
C HIS A 149 -6.24 18.29 -6.64
N ARG A 150 -5.90 17.88 -5.41
CA ARG A 150 -5.74 18.76 -4.25
C ARG A 150 -4.26 18.86 -3.86
N ASP A 151 -3.43 19.36 -4.76
CA ASP A 151 -1.98 19.32 -4.69
C ASP A 151 -1.39 20.03 -3.46
N GLU A 152 -1.97 21.17 -3.04
CA GLU A 152 -1.53 21.84 -1.81
C GLU A 152 -1.74 20.98 -0.56
N GLN A 153 -2.83 20.24 -0.50
CA GLN A 153 -3.12 19.36 0.63
C GLN A 153 -2.23 18.11 0.59
N ALA A 154 -1.92 17.61 -0.60
CA ALA A 154 -0.95 16.53 -0.78
C ALA A 154 0.45 16.93 -0.26
N LEU A 155 0.94 18.11 -0.67
CA LEU A 155 2.20 18.65 -0.19
C LEU A 155 2.20 18.92 1.33
N ALA A 156 1.08 19.42 1.87
CA ALA A 156 0.96 19.66 3.30
C ALA A 156 1.08 18.35 4.10
N ALA A 157 0.43 17.27 3.66
CA ALA A 157 0.53 15.95 4.30
C ALA A 157 1.97 15.41 4.29
N LEU A 158 2.69 15.55 3.17
CA LEU A 158 4.09 15.13 3.07
C LEU A 158 5.01 15.99 3.95
N ARG A 159 4.76 17.29 4.04
CA ARG A 159 5.52 18.18 4.94
C ARG A 159 5.30 17.82 6.42
N GLU A 160 4.13 17.30 6.79
CA GLU A 160 3.90 16.78 8.15
C GLU A 160 4.81 15.59 8.46
N VAL A 161 5.06 14.69 7.49
CA VAL A 161 6.05 13.61 7.66
C VAL A 161 7.43 14.20 7.96
N LEU A 162 7.86 15.25 7.22
CA LEU A 162 9.17 15.85 7.40
C LEU A 162 9.33 16.61 8.73
N LYS A 163 8.25 16.97 9.43
CA LYS A 163 8.35 17.55 10.80
C LYS A 163 8.87 16.53 11.80
N THR A 164 8.53 15.26 11.65
CA THR A 164 8.94 14.17 12.54
C THR A 164 10.21 13.46 12.06
N ASP A 165 10.36 13.33 10.74
CA ASP A 165 11.53 12.72 10.09
C ASP A 165 12.03 13.59 8.94
N ARG A 166 12.93 14.51 9.26
CA ARG A 166 13.48 15.50 8.31
C ARG A 166 14.30 14.89 7.17
N ARG A 167 14.68 13.61 7.28
CA ARG A 167 15.45 12.87 6.28
C ARG A 167 14.64 11.82 5.55
N ASN A 168 13.32 11.83 5.72
CA ASN A 168 12.46 10.84 5.10
C ASN A 168 12.57 10.90 3.57
N THR A 169 13.26 9.93 3.02
CA THR A 169 13.57 9.84 1.60
C THR A 169 12.31 9.81 0.74
N ARG A 170 11.33 8.99 1.15
CA ARG A 170 10.07 8.88 0.42
C ARG A 170 9.30 10.21 0.40
N ALA A 171 9.24 10.91 1.53
CA ALA A 171 8.56 12.20 1.60
C ALA A 171 9.24 13.24 0.70
N HIS A 172 10.56 13.34 0.74
CA HIS A 172 11.31 14.22 -0.14
C HIS A 172 11.09 13.89 -1.62
N SER A 173 11.11 12.60 -2.00
CA SER A 173 10.89 12.16 -3.37
C SER A 173 9.49 12.55 -3.89
N LEU A 174 8.45 12.31 -3.09
CA LEU A 174 7.07 12.64 -3.47
C LEU A 174 6.85 14.16 -3.52
N ILE A 175 7.44 14.93 -2.60
CA ILE A 175 7.41 16.39 -2.68
C ILE A 175 8.08 16.86 -3.97
N ALA A 176 9.23 16.29 -4.34
CA ALA A 176 9.92 16.63 -5.59
C ALA A 176 9.01 16.39 -6.81
N LEU A 177 8.31 15.25 -6.86
CA LEU A 177 7.38 14.96 -7.95
C LEU A 177 6.26 16.00 -8.04
N HIS A 178 5.58 16.28 -6.93
CA HIS A 178 4.49 17.27 -6.90
C HIS A 178 4.94 18.69 -7.25
N LEU A 179 6.10 19.11 -6.75
CA LEU A 179 6.66 20.43 -7.05
C LEU A 179 7.02 20.53 -8.55
N TYR A 180 7.59 19.47 -9.12
CA TYR A 180 7.93 19.44 -10.54
C TYR A 180 6.69 19.55 -11.43
N GLU A 181 5.62 18.81 -11.11
CA GLU A 181 4.35 18.86 -11.83
C GLU A 181 3.71 20.27 -11.81
N ARG A 182 4.01 21.06 -10.78
CA ARG A 182 3.59 22.45 -10.63
C ARG A 182 4.54 23.46 -11.28
N GLY A 183 5.58 23.00 -11.96
CA GLY A 183 6.58 23.87 -12.59
C GLY A 183 7.61 24.47 -11.61
N GLN A 184 7.61 24.07 -10.34
CA GLN A 184 8.57 24.52 -9.32
C GLN A 184 9.85 23.65 -9.38
N ARG A 185 10.51 23.69 -10.53
CA ARG A 185 11.59 22.80 -10.92
C ARG A 185 12.78 22.82 -9.97
N ASP A 186 13.27 24.00 -9.61
CA ASP A 186 14.48 24.15 -8.80
C ASP A 186 14.27 23.57 -7.39
N GLU A 187 13.12 23.84 -6.79
CA GLU A 187 12.76 23.30 -5.48
C GLU A 187 12.55 21.78 -5.56
N ALA A 188 11.93 21.28 -6.64
CA ALA A 188 11.77 19.86 -6.89
C ALA A 188 13.12 19.13 -6.94
N LEU A 189 14.07 19.66 -7.70
CA LEU A 189 15.40 19.05 -7.83
C LEU A 189 16.20 19.11 -6.51
N LEU A 190 16.02 20.14 -5.69
CA LEU A 190 16.60 20.21 -4.34
C LEU A 190 16.06 19.10 -3.43
N HIS A 191 14.74 18.89 -3.42
CA HIS A 191 14.11 17.82 -2.66
C HIS A 191 14.56 16.44 -3.16
N LEU A 192 14.62 16.23 -4.48
CA LEU A 192 15.12 14.99 -5.07
C LEU A 192 16.59 14.74 -4.69
N GLY A 193 17.43 15.76 -4.75
CA GLY A 193 18.84 15.68 -4.32
C GLY A 193 18.95 15.23 -2.85
N THR A 194 18.13 15.82 -1.97
CA THR A 194 18.07 15.42 -0.56
C THR A 194 17.65 13.95 -0.40
N ALA A 195 16.65 13.50 -1.14
CA ALA A 195 16.20 12.12 -1.13
C ALA A 195 17.33 11.15 -1.54
N LEU A 196 18.03 11.44 -2.63
CA LEU A 196 19.10 10.58 -3.15
C LEU A 196 20.35 10.58 -2.26
N ILE A 197 20.62 11.67 -1.52
CA ILE A 197 21.72 11.72 -0.54
C ILE A 197 21.42 10.81 0.66
N HIS A 198 20.20 10.80 1.16
CA HIS A 198 19.83 10.06 2.36
C HIS A 198 19.38 8.61 2.08
N GLY A 199 18.92 8.33 0.86
CA GLY A 199 18.44 7.02 0.43
C GLY A 199 18.85 6.74 -1.01
N ALA A 200 20.16 6.56 -1.24
CA ALA A 200 20.69 6.32 -2.58
C ALA A 200 20.08 5.11 -3.29
N ASP A 201 19.69 4.09 -2.53
CA ASP A 201 19.02 2.86 -3.03
C ASP A 201 17.56 2.77 -2.60
N ASP A 202 16.93 3.89 -2.24
CA ASP A 202 15.49 3.94 -1.97
C ASP A 202 14.69 3.83 -3.27
N GLU A 203 13.72 2.90 -3.31
CA GLU A 203 12.91 2.63 -4.51
C GLU A 203 12.17 3.88 -5.01
N THR A 204 11.58 4.65 -4.09
CA THR A 204 10.82 5.86 -4.45
C THR A 204 11.74 6.94 -5.00
N ALA A 205 12.90 7.14 -4.37
CA ALA A 205 13.89 8.13 -4.83
C ALA A 205 14.45 7.77 -6.22
N LEU A 206 14.74 6.49 -6.45
CA LEU A 206 15.21 6.02 -7.74
C LEU A 206 14.12 6.14 -8.81
N ALA A 207 12.87 5.78 -8.52
CA ALA A 207 11.77 5.87 -9.47
C ALA A 207 11.45 7.32 -9.84
N VAL A 208 11.25 8.19 -8.85
CA VAL A 208 11.03 9.63 -9.09
C VAL A 208 12.22 10.26 -9.77
N GLY A 209 13.43 9.90 -9.33
CA GLY A 209 14.65 10.41 -9.94
C GLY A 209 14.82 10.00 -11.40
N ALA A 210 14.43 8.80 -11.78
CA ALA A 210 14.45 8.35 -13.18
C ALA A 210 13.42 9.13 -14.01
N ASP A 211 12.19 9.28 -13.51
CA ASP A 211 11.12 10.03 -14.18
C ASP A 211 11.51 11.49 -14.41
N LEU A 212 12.00 12.18 -13.37
CA LEU A 212 12.41 13.59 -13.51
C LEU A 212 13.62 13.75 -14.44
N ALA A 213 14.61 12.85 -14.39
CA ALA A 213 15.74 12.89 -15.32
C ALA A 213 15.30 12.71 -16.78
N GLU A 214 14.32 11.84 -17.02
CA GLU A 214 13.77 11.63 -18.37
C GLU A 214 13.00 12.87 -18.86
N ARG A 215 12.18 13.48 -18.02
CA ARG A 215 11.46 14.73 -18.32
C ARG A 215 12.43 15.91 -18.58
N GLU A 216 13.58 15.91 -17.93
CA GLU A 216 14.68 16.87 -18.17
C GLU A 216 15.49 16.56 -19.46
N GLY A 217 15.24 15.43 -20.10
CA GLY A 217 15.98 14.97 -21.27
C GLY A 217 17.29 14.24 -20.95
N ASP A 218 17.66 14.09 -19.67
CA ASP A 218 18.83 13.34 -19.23
C ASP A 218 18.53 11.84 -19.16
N LYS A 219 18.39 11.24 -20.36
CA LYS A 219 18.10 9.83 -20.50
C LYS A 219 19.23 8.91 -19.97
N ALA A 220 20.45 9.43 -19.87
CA ALA A 220 21.59 8.68 -19.35
C ALA A 220 21.44 8.46 -17.85
N THR A 221 21.17 9.52 -17.09
CA THR A 221 20.88 9.45 -15.65
C THR A 221 19.59 8.66 -15.37
N ALA A 222 18.55 8.82 -16.19
CA ALA A 222 17.34 8.00 -16.08
C ALA A 222 17.64 6.52 -16.21
N LEU A 223 18.44 6.12 -17.22
CA LEU A 223 18.84 4.74 -17.44
C LEU A 223 19.67 4.16 -16.28
N GLU A 224 20.56 4.94 -15.68
CA GLU A 224 21.34 4.55 -14.51
C GLU A 224 20.43 4.27 -13.30
N ARG A 225 19.51 5.18 -13.02
CA ARG A 225 18.56 5.02 -11.89
C ARG A 225 17.62 3.84 -12.10
N LEU A 226 17.12 3.62 -13.31
CA LEU A 226 16.33 2.43 -13.64
C LEU A 226 17.15 1.14 -13.50
N ALA A 227 18.43 1.15 -13.86
CA ALA A 227 19.28 -0.02 -13.66
C ALA A 227 19.43 -0.36 -12.17
N ARG A 228 19.61 0.64 -11.30
CA ARG A 228 19.65 0.45 -9.84
C ARG A 228 18.30 -0.02 -9.30
N LEU A 229 17.19 0.55 -9.75
CA LEU A 229 15.85 0.13 -9.36
C LEU A 229 15.58 -1.33 -9.75
N LEU A 230 16.07 -1.78 -10.90
CA LEU A 230 15.97 -3.17 -11.33
C LEU A 230 16.82 -4.14 -10.50
N LEU A 231 17.87 -3.68 -9.79
CA LEU A 231 18.57 -4.53 -8.82
C LEU A 231 17.68 -4.83 -7.61
N LEU A 232 16.80 -3.91 -7.24
CA LEU A 232 15.83 -4.08 -6.14
C LEU A 232 14.59 -4.88 -6.61
N ARG A 233 14.20 -4.71 -7.88
CA ARG A 233 13.03 -5.36 -8.50
C ARG A 233 13.40 -6.06 -9.80
N PRO A 234 14.20 -7.15 -9.76
CA PRO A 234 14.74 -7.78 -10.97
C PRO A 234 13.67 -8.35 -11.91
N ASN A 235 12.52 -8.75 -11.37
CA ASN A 235 11.42 -9.35 -12.14
C ASN A 235 10.32 -8.36 -12.52
N ASP A 236 10.51 -7.05 -12.28
CA ASP A 236 9.55 -6.02 -12.67
C ASP A 236 9.62 -5.81 -14.18
N ARG A 237 8.63 -6.36 -14.88
CA ARG A 237 8.56 -6.34 -16.34
C ARG A 237 8.42 -4.93 -16.90
N ASP A 238 7.64 -4.08 -16.27
CA ASP A 238 7.39 -2.73 -16.75
C ASP A 238 8.67 -1.89 -16.69
N LEU A 239 9.45 -2.03 -15.61
CA LEU A 239 10.77 -1.40 -15.51
C LEU A 239 11.75 -1.94 -16.55
N GLN A 240 11.73 -3.26 -16.82
CA GLN A 240 12.58 -3.86 -17.84
C GLN A 240 12.23 -3.36 -19.25
N VAL A 241 10.95 -3.23 -19.57
CA VAL A 241 10.46 -2.65 -20.83
C VAL A 241 10.83 -1.17 -20.93
N HIS A 242 10.66 -0.41 -19.84
CA HIS A 242 11.04 1.01 -19.79
C HIS A 242 12.55 1.17 -20.04
N ARG A 243 13.39 0.36 -19.41
CA ARG A 243 14.82 0.36 -19.65
C ARG A 243 15.16 0.06 -21.12
N ALA A 244 14.48 -0.90 -21.75
CA ALA A 244 14.69 -1.21 -23.17
C ALA A 244 14.34 -0.01 -24.07
N LYS A 245 13.26 0.72 -23.78
CA LYS A 245 12.88 1.97 -24.48
C LYS A 245 13.97 3.02 -24.38
N LEU A 246 14.49 3.28 -23.18
CA LEU A 246 15.58 4.26 -22.98
C LEU A 246 16.87 3.85 -23.68
N LEU A 247 17.20 2.55 -23.70
CA LEU A 247 18.37 2.06 -24.45
C LEU A 247 18.22 2.31 -25.96
N LEU A 248 17.01 2.14 -26.51
CA LEU A 248 16.72 2.47 -27.91
C LEU A 248 16.85 3.96 -28.17
N ASP A 249 16.30 4.79 -27.29
CA ASP A 249 16.37 6.25 -27.39
C ASP A 249 17.82 6.78 -27.35
N LEU A 250 18.69 6.12 -26.60
CA LEU A 250 20.12 6.41 -26.51
C LEU A 250 20.95 5.77 -27.65
N GLY A 251 20.31 5.08 -28.61
CA GLY A 251 20.98 4.41 -29.69
C GLY A 251 21.77 3.14 -29.28
N ARG A 252 21.59 2.67 -28.04
CA ARG A 252 22.27 1.47 -27.51
C ARG A 252 21.57 0.19 -27.98
N ARG A 253 21.50 0.00 -29.33
CA ARG A 253 20.68 -1.04 -29.96
C ARG A 253 21.03 -2.47 -29.52
N ALA A 254 22.34 -2.80 -29.38
CA ALA A 254 22.75 -4.14 -28.94
C ALA A 254 22.25 -4.49 -27.54
N ALA A 255 22.38 -3.57 -26.60
CA ALA A 255 21.87 -3.73 -25.22
C ALA A 255 20.34 -3.79 -25.17
N ALA A 256 19.66 -2.97 -25.98
CA ALA A 256 18.20 -2.99 -26.10
C ALA A 256 17.72 -4.33 -26.65
N ARG A 257 18.36 -4.86 -27.70
CA ARG A 257 18.05 -6.17 -28.27
C ARG A 257 18.18 -7.28 -27.23
N HIS A 258 19.32 -7.34 -26.56
CA HIS A 258 19.54 -8.33 -25.50
C HIS A 258 18.44 -8.30 -24.41
N GLN A 259 18.05 -7.10 -23.96
CA GLN A 259 16.98 -6.92 -22.98
C GLN A 259 15.62 -7.42 -23.51
N LEU A 260 15.28 -7.07 -24.76
CA LEU A 260 14.04 -7.48 -25.41
C LEU A 260 13.99 -9.00 -25.67
N ASP A 261 15.10 -9.61 -26.07
CA ASP A 261 15.19 -11.07 -26.27
C ASP A 261 14.99 -11.81 -24.94
N SER A 262 15.57 -11.32 -23.84
CA SER A 262 15.35 -11.85 -22.49
C SER A 262 13.89 -11.72 -22.05
N LEU A 263 13.27 -10.56 -22.27
CA LEU A 263 11.86 -10.32 -21.97
C LEU A 263 10.93 -11.24 -22.78
N ARG A 264 11.25 -11.46 -24.05
CA ARG A 264 10.49 -12.35 -24.92
C ARG A 264 10.60 -13.81 -24.50
N ALA A 265 11.80 -14.25 -24.12
CA ALA A 265 12.02 -15.62 -23.65
C ALA A 265 11.26 -15.93 -22.33
N ALA A 266 11.09 -14.93 -21.47
CA ALA A 266 10.36 -15.06 -20.20
C ALA A 266 8.83 -14.86 -20.34
N ALA A 267 8.35 -14.41 -21.50
CA ALA A 267 6.95 -14.06 -21.73
C ALA A 267 6.19 -15.17 -22.46
N GLY A 268 4.89 -15.31 -22.16
CA GLY A 268 3.97 -16.05 -23.03
C GLY A 268 3.69 -15.28 -24.33
N ASP A 269 3.04 -15.95 -25.30
CA ASP A 269 2.84 -15.43 -26.66
C ASP A 269 2.18 -14.04 -26.73
N GLU A 270 1.12 -13.81 -25.97
CA GLU A 270 0.41 -12.52 -25.92
C GLU A 270 1.32 -11.38 -25.43
N ALA A 271 2.11 -11.67 -24.43
CA ALA A 271 3.03 -10.69 -23.86
C ALA A 271 4.26 -10.44 -24.76
N ALA A 272 4.62 -11.40 -25.62
CA ALA A 272 5.67 -11.24 -26.63
C ALA A 272 5.22 -10.29 -27.76
N GLU A 273 3.94 -10.29 -28.13
CA GLU A 273 3.38 -9.39 -29.15
C GLU A 273 3.51 -7.91 -28.75
N GLN A 274 3.34 -7.60 -27.46
CA GLN A 274 3.50 -6.23 -26.94
C GLN A 274 4.92 -5.65 -27.12
N LEU A 275 5.92 -6.49 -27.35
CA LEU A 275 7.31 -6.07 -27.60
C LEU A 275 7.59 -5.79 -29.09
N LEU A 276 6.72 -6.20 -30.02
CA LEU A 276 6.94 -6.03 -31.47
C LEU A 276 7.26 -4.59 -31.89
N PRO A 277 6.55 -3.54 -31.38
CA PRO A 277 6.88 -2.15 -31.73
C PRO A 277 8.32 -1.76 -31.37
N LEU A 278 8.86 -2.32 -30.28
CA LEU A 278 10.24 -2.04 -29.86
C LEU A 278 11.26 -2.75 -30.75
N TYR A 279 10.96 -3.97 -31.22
CA TYR A 279 11.79 -4.66 -32.21
C TYR A 279 11.82 -3.92 -33.54
N HIS A 280 10.74 -3.30 -34.00
CA HIS A 280 10.75 -2.48 -35.22
C HIS A 280 11.71 -1.28 -35.11
N ARG A 281 11.89 -0.71 -33.92
CA ARG A 281 12.85 0.38 -33.66
C ARG A 281 14.31 -0.07 -33.63
N LEU A 282 14.60 -1.38 -33.64
CA LEU A 282 15.95 -1.92 -33.74
C LEU A 282 16.48 -2.01 -35.20
N ARG A 283 15.56 -1.89 -36.17
CA ARG A 283 15.90 -1.85 -37.61
C ARG A 283 16.42 -0.46 -37.98
#